data_18b2e434383d53f8c863d3c7207a6e14
#
_entry.id   18b2e434383d53f8c863d3c7207a6e14
#
_cell.length_a   1.000
_cell.length_b   1.000
_cell.length_c   1.000
_cell.angle_alpha   90.00
_cell.angle_beta   90.00
_cell.angle_gamma   90.00
#
_symmetry.space_group_name_H-M   'P 1'
#
loop_
_entity.id
_entity.type
_entity.pdbx_description
1 polymer ?
#
loop_
_entity_poly.entity_id
_entity_poly.type
_entity_poly.pdbx_seq_one_letter_code
_entity_poly.pdbx_strand_id
1 'polypeptide(L)'
;VSTEEIPGAVAEEISAFRRQGFEEEFRWGREHLDPDEMLDGGSMVSGGDEEEEEYDGYGQERLLEGVSTADPIREYLKEIGSIALLTPEEESDLARRKSEGDVEAGRKLVEANLRLVVSIAKRYTGRGMSFLDLVQEGNLGLMKAVEKFDYAKGYRLSTYATWWVKQSITRSLADQSRTIRLPVHMVEAVNKIRRAQRSLSVKLGREPSMEEVAEEVNMSGKRVAELIQASGDTVSLETPVGDEEGSNLGDFVADDANASTEDKAESFLLREEIDSMLQGLNPREREVIILRFGLETGHPLTLEEVGKRFNVTRERIRQIETAALRKLRNPSKSKKIRDFLP
;
A
#
# COMPACT_ATOMS: atom_id res chain seq x y z
N VAL A 1 -13.66 14.80 -34.16
CA VAL A 1 -14.01 15.15 -32.78
C VAL A 1 -12.94 16.09 -32.31
N SER A 2 -13.33 17.33 -32.01
CA SER A 2 -12.54 18.52 -31.78
C SER A 2 -11.51 18.35 -30.65
N THR A 3 -10.26 18.66 -30.92
CA THR A 3 -9.22 18.96 -29.93
C THR A 3 -9.57 20.29 -29.27
N GLU A 4 -10.09 20.25 -28.05
CA GLU A 4 -10.23 21.43 -27.20
C GLU A 4 -8.81 21.92 -26.80
N GLU A 5 -8.44 23.08 -27.28
CA GLU A 5 -7.25 23.81 -26.84
C GLU A 5 -7.41 24.18 -25.35
N ILE A 6 -6.54 23.64 -24.50
CA ILE A 6 -6.47 24.00 -23.08
C ILE A 6 -6.04 25.49 -23.01
N PRO A 7 -6.78 26.38 -22.31
CA PRO A 7 -6.40 27.77 -22.16
C PRO A 7 -5.01 27.90 -21.56
N GLY A 8 -4.17 28.79 -22.14
CA GLY A 8 -2.74 28.95 -21.77
C GLY A 8 -2.47 29.15 -20.27
N ALA A 9 -3.40 29.78 -19.53
CA ALA A 9 -3.32 29.94 -18.07
C ALA A 9 -3.36 28.59 -17.31
N VAL A 10 -4.17 27.62 -17.77
CA VAL A 10 -4.26 26.29 -17.17
C VAL A 10 -3.02 25.46 -17.49
N ALA A 11 -2.44 25.64 -18.67
CA ALA A 11 -1.19 24.99 -19.05
C ALA A 11 0.02 25.52 -18.22
N GLU A 12 0.04 26.79 -17.88
CA GLU A 12 1.03 27.39 -16.98
C GLU A 12 0.85 26.93 -15.54
N GLU A 13 -0.37 26.85 -15.02
CA GLU A 13 -0.64 26.31 -13.69
C GLU A 13 -0.27 24.82 -13.56
N ILE A 14 -0.59 24.01 -14.56
CA ILE A 14 -0.18 22.59 -14.62
C ILE A 14 1.34 22.48 -14.69
N SER A 15 2.02 23.35 -15.42
CA SER A 15 3.49 23.37 -15.51
C SER A 15 4.16 23.89 -14.23
N ALA A 16 3.50 24.80 -13.50
CA ALA A 16 3.95 25.29 -12.20
C ALA A 16 3.75 24.21 -11.11
N PHE A 17 2.58 23.54 -11.10
CA PHE A 17 2.31 22.42 -10.20
C PHE A 17 3.25 21.23 -10.43
N ARG A 18 3.58 20.91 -11.70
CA ARG A 18 4.61 19.92 -12.04
C ARG A 18 6.00 20.32 -11.59
N ARG A 19 6.37 21.62 -11.69
CA ARG A 19 7.66 22.12 -11.21
C ARG A 19 7.76 22.09 -9.68
N GLN A 20 6.70 22.44 -8.98
CA GLN A 20 6.66 22.44 -7.52
C GLN A 20 6.73 21.02 -6.94
N GLY A 21 5.98 20.07 -7.51
CA GLY A 21 6.07 18.64 -7.16
C GLY A 21 7.46 18.05 -7.47
N PHE A 22 8.16 18.56 -8.50
CA PHE A 22 9.50 18.13 -8.84
C PHE A 22 10.56 18.65 -7.88
N GLU A 23 10.48 19.89 -7.44
CA GLU A 23 11.41 20.44 -6.44
C GLU A 23 11.25 19.74 -5.09
N GLU A 24 10.03 19.36 -4.73
CA GLU A 24 9.76 18.56 -3.54
C GLU A 24 10.28 17.13 -3.67
N GLU A 25 10.08 16.44 -4.81
CA GLU A 25 10.65 15.11 -5.06
C GLU A 25 12.18 15.13 -5.08
N PHE A 26 12.80 16.17 -5.65
CA PHE A 26 14.25 16.30 -5.71
C PHE A 26 14.84 16.73 -4.36
N ARG A 27 14.14 17.55 -3.59
CA ARG A 27 14.49 17.90 -2.21
C ARG A 27 14.37 16.67 -1.33
N TRP A 28 13.28 15.91 -1.45
CA TRP A 28 13.05 14.67 -0.72
C TRP A 28 14.17 13.65 -0.99
N GLY A 29 14.54 13.45 -2.24
CA GLY A 29 15.63 12.54 -2.61
C GLY A 29 17.00 12.95 -2.06
N ARG A 30 17.27 14.27 -1.90
CA ARG A 30 18.52 14.78 -1.30
C ARG A 30 18.53 14.70 0.23
N GLU A 31 17.37 14.86 0.87
CA GLU A 31 17.27 14.89 2.33
C GLU A 31 17.13 13.47 2.93
N HIS A 32 16.70 12.49 2.12
CA HIS A 32 16.33 11.16 2.62
C HIS A 32 17.14 10.00 2.02
N LEU A 33 17.95 10.26 1.00
CA LEU A 33 18.92 9.28 0.49
C LEU A 33 20.30 9.67 1.01
N ASP A 34 20.78 8.95 2.02
CA ASP A 34 22.13 9.05 2.54
C ASP A 34 23.12 8.81 1.39
N PRO A 35 24.17 9.66 1.23
CA PRO A 35 25.23 9.41 0.25
C PRO A 35 25.84 8.01 0.38
N ASP A 36 25.90 7.47 1.61
CA ASP A 36 26.37 6.11 1.89
C ASP A 36 25.36 5.03 1.49
N GLU A 37 24.04 5.33 1.43
CA GLU A 37 23.04 4.42 0.81
C GLU A 37 23.19 4.32 -0.70
N MET A 38 23.79 5.29 -1.35
CA MET A 38 24.15 5.18 -2.76
C MET A 38 25.25 4.15 -3.00
N LEU A 39 26.05 3.84 -1.97
CA LEU A 39 27.19 2.90 -2.06
C LEU A 39 26.87 1.55 -1.41
N ASP A 40 25.97 1.49 -0.39
CA ASP A 40 25.66 0.26 0.32
C ASP A 40 24.36 -0.40 -0.13
N GLY A 41 24.34 -0.86 -1.36
CA GLY A 41 23.31 -1.76 -1.94
C GLY A 41 23.44 -3.18 -1.39
N GLY A 42 23.41 -3.36 -0.05
CA GLY A 42 23.10 -4.65 0.59
C GLY A 42 24.14 -5.72 0.49
N SER A 43 25.15 -5.64 1.31
CA SER A 43 25.89 -6.83 1.74
C SER A 43 24.97 -7.72 2.61
N MET A 44 24.30 -8.65 1.98
CA MET A 44 23.91 -9.92 2.56
C MET A 44 24.56 -11.04 1.73
N VAL A 45 25.85 -11.03 1.61
CA VAL A 45 26.73 -12.23 1.49
C VAL A 45 28.16 -11.75 1.72
N SER A 46 28.81 -12.42 2.68
CA SER A 46 30.22 -12.48 3.00
C SER A 46 31.22 -12.10 1.90
N GLY A 47 32.09 -11.16 2.23
CA GLY A 47 33.51 -11.12 1.90
C GLY A 47 33.92 -11.20 0.43
N GLY A 48 34.48 -10.11 -0.08
CA GLY A 48 35.21 -10.09 -1.33
C GLY A 48 35.22 -8.71 -1.96
N ASP A 49 36.36 -8.05 -1.83
CA ASP A 49 36.95 -6.96 -2.61
C ASP A 49 36.02 -6.18 -3.56
N GLU A 50 35.89 -4.86 -3.27
CA GLU A 50 35.35 -3.84 -4.16
C GLU A 50 36.32 -3.67 -5.34
N GLU A 51 36.23 -4.51 -6.35
CA GLU A 51 36.71 -4.18 -7.68
C GLU A 51 35.60 -3.42 -8.39
N GLU A 52 35.92 -2.19 -8.82
CA GLU A 52 35.18 -1.46 -9.86
C GLU A 52 35.15 -2.38 -11.09
N GLU A 53 34.11 -3.23 -11.20
CA GLU A 53 33.89 -4.04 -12.40
C GLU A 53 33.64 -3.06 -13.56
N GLU A 54 34.69 -2.79 -14.29
CA GLU A 54 34.64 -2.26 -15.65
C GLU A 54 33.61 -3.10 -16.40
N TYR A 55 32.61 -2.46 -16.97
CA TYR A 55 31.43 -3.06 -17.63
C TYR A 55 31.85 -3.89 -18.84
N ASP A 56 32.29 -5.11 -18.59
CA ASP A 56 32.74 -6.04 -19.61
C ASP A 56 31.52 -6.83 -20.15
N GLY A 57 31.38 -6.85 -21.47
CA GLY A 57 30.22 -7.36 -22.21
C GLY A 57 29.90 -8.87 -22.06
N TYR A 58 30.56 -9.58 -21.18
CA TYR A 58 30.44 -11.04 -20.96
C TYR A 58 29.35 -11.47 -19.96
N GLY A 59 28.57 -10.53 -19.40
CA GLY A 59 27.56 -10.82 -18.39
C GLY A 59 26.28 -11.53 -18.85
N GLN A 60 26.05 -11.71 -20.15
CA GLN A 60 24.80 -12.28 -20.68
C GLN A 60 24.59 -13.76 -20.33
N GLU A 61 25.65 -14.59 -20.36
CA GLU A 61 25.53 -16.03 -20.08
C GLU A 61 25.27 -16.28 -18.58
N ARG A 62 25.85 -15.50 -17.68
CA ARG A 62 25.66 -15.65 -16.24
C ARG A 62 24.25 -15.23 -15.75
N LEU A 63 23.54 -14.36 -16.48
CA LEU A 63 22.17 -13.96 -16.17
C LEU A 63 21.14 -15.03 -16.55
N LEU A 64 21.51 -15.95 -17.42
CA LEU A 64 20.63 -16.97 -18.00
C LEU A 64 20.82 -18.38 -17.40
N GLU A 65 21.86 -18.58 -16.58
CA GLU A 65 22.08 -19.85 -15.91
C GLU A 65 21.00 -20.13 -14.84
N GLY A 66 20.19 -21.16 -15.09
CA GLY A 66 19.16 -21.63 -14.16
C GLY A 66 17.72 -21.22 -14.46
N VAL A 67 17.46 -20.47 -15.55
CA VAL A 67 16.11 -20.02 -15.92
C VAL A 67 15.50 -20.93 -16.98
N SER A 68 14.27 -21.41 -16.76
CA SER A 68 13.52 -22.26 -17.68
C SER A 68 13.27 -21.61 -19.05
N THR A 69 13.18 -22.39 -20.13
CA THR A 69 12.99 -21.90 -21.52
C THR A 69 11.67 -21.12 -21.75
N ALA A 70 10.70 -21.22 -20.85
CA ALA A 70 9.40 -20.57 -20.94
C ALA A 70 9.28 -19.34 -20.01
N ASP A 71 10.39 -18.83 -19.46
CA ASP A 71 10.38 -17.75 -18.50
C ASP A 71 10.35 -16.39 -19.23
N PRO A 72 9.35 -15.53 -18.95
CA PRO A 72 9.25 -14.17 -19.49
C PRO A 72 10.50 -13.32 -19.23
N ILE A 73 11.21 -13.58 -18.13
CA ILE A 73 12.47 -12.90 -17.80
C ILE A 73 13.51 -13.14 -18.88
N ARG A 74 13.67 -14.40 -19.32
CA ARG A 74 14.65 -14.78 -20.34
C ARG A 74 14.35 -14.14 -21.68
N GLU A 75 13.08 -14.09 -22.08
CA GLU A 75 12.65 -13.45 -23.31
C GLU A 75 12.98 -11.96 -23.30
N TYR A 76 12.62 -11.27 -22.21
CA TYR A 76 12.94 -9.85 -22.02
C TYR A 76 14.45 -9.59 -22.06
N LEU A 77 15.26 -10.36 -21.32
CA LEU A 77 16.72 -10.22 -21.30
C LEU A 77 17.35 -10.46 -22.69
N LYS A 78 16.82 -11.41 -23.47
CA LYS A 78 17.25 -11.67 -24.85
C LYS A 78 16.93 -10.47 -25.76
N GLU A 79 15.74 -9.90 -25.63
CA GLU A 79 15.28 -8.76 -26.41
C GLU A 79 16.17 -7.53 -26.17
N ILE A 80 16.38 -7.12 -24.91
CA ILE A 80 17.24 -5.98 -24.58
C ILE A 80 18.71 -6.22 -24.92
N GLY A 81 19.15 -7.49 -24.90
CA GLY A 81 20.50 -7.89 -25.28
C GLY A 81 20.80 -7.73 -26.76
N SER A 82 19.78 -7.76 -27.64
CA SER A 82 19.92 -7.54 -29.08
C SER A 82 20.19 -6.09 -29.48
N ILE A 83 19.93 -5.14 -28.55
CA ILE A 83 20.10 -3.70 -28.78
C ILE A 83 21.57 -3.35 -28.62
N ALA A 84 22.16 -2.68 -29.63
CA ALA A 84 23.55 -2.24 -29.58
C ALA A 84 23.76 -1.16 -28.50
N LEU A 85 24.90 -1.21 -27.81
CA LEU A 85 25.31 -0.18 -26.88
C LEU A 85 25.73 1.09 -27.65
N LEU A 86 25.39 2.25 -27.10
CA LEU A 86 25.74 3.52 -27.68
C LEU A 86 27.17 3.93 -27.31
N THR A 87 27.90 4.48 -28.26
CA THR A 87 29.15 5.19 -28.00
C THR A 87 28.85 6.54 -27.33
N PRO A 88 29.82 7.16 -26.62
CA PRO A 88 29.65 8.50 -26.02
C PRO A 88 29.22 9.57 -27.03
N GLU A 89 29.68 9.48 -28.25
CA GLU A 89 29.37 10.42 -29.36
C GLU A 89 27.91 10.25 -29.81
N GLU A 90 27.46 9.01 -30.02
CA GLU A 90 26.09 8.70 -30.40
C GLU A 90 25.10 9.09 -29.27
N GLU A 91 25.46 8.82 -28.00
CA GLU A 91 24.69 9.23 -26.84
C GLU A 91 24.46 10.76 -26.81
N SER A 92 25.54 11.54 -27.06
CA SER A 92 25.49 13.00 -27.12
C SER A 92 24.65 13.50 -28.30
N ASP A 93 24.79 12.90 -29.49
CA ASP A 93 24.00 13.29 -30.68
C ASP A 93 22.50 12.98 -30.48
N LEU A 94 22.17 11.80 -29.98
CA LEU A 94 20.79 11.45 -29.66
C LEU A 94 20.19 12.35 -28.56
N ALA A 95 20.95 12.69 -27.53
CA ALA A 95 20.51 13.61 -26.48
C ALA A 95 20.28 15.05 -27.04
N ARG A 96 21.11 15.52 -27.95
CA ARG A 96 20.91 16.79 -28.64
C ARG A 96 19.62 16.77 -29.48
N ARG A 97 19.44 15.75 -30.33
CA ARG A 97 18.23 15.59 -31.15
C ARG A 97 16.98 15.52 -30.33
N LYS A 98 17.03 14.78 -29.19
CA LYS A 98 15.92 14.72 -28.22
C LYS A 98 15.59 16.10 -27.66
N SER A 99 16.59 16.96 -27.35
CA SER A 99 16.38 18.34 -26.89
C SER A 99 15.74 19.24 -27.96
N GLU A 100 15.95 18.93 -29.25
CA GLU A 100 15.32 19.59 -30.40
C GLU A 100 13.88 19.09 -30.66
N GLY A 101 13.40 18.11 -29.88
CA GLY A 101 12.03 17.59 -29.96
C GLY A 101 11.89 16.26 -30.72
N ASP A 102 12.98 15.57 -31.05
CA ASP A 102 12.95 14.26 -31.71
C ASP A 102 12.59 13.16 -30.69
N VAL A 103 11.34 12.67 -30.77
CA VAL A 103 10.82 11.61 -29.90
C VAL A 103 11.53 10.28 -30.14
N GLU A 104 11.89 9.96 -31.39
CA GLU A 104 12.57 8.73 -31.74
C GLU A 104 13.99 8.66 -31.17
N ALA A 105 14.69 9.81 -31.12
CA ALA A 105 15.99 9.89 -30.47
C ALA A 105 15.90 9.61 -28.98
N GLY A 106 14.87 10.14 -28.30
CA GLY A 106 14.58 9.84 -26.90
C GLY A 106 14.28 8.36 -26.65
N ARG A 107 13.50 7.73 -27.52
CA ARG A 107 13.19 6.31 -27.46
C ARG A 107 14.44 5.44 -27.58
N LYS A 108 15.30 5.72 -28.56
CA LYS A 108 16.56 5.00 -28.75
C LYS A 108 17.49 5.13 -27.55
N LEU A 109 17.55 6.32 -26.91
CA LEU A 109 18.30 6.50 -25.68
C LEU A 109 17.79 5.61 -24.54
N VAL A 110 16.47 5.47 -24.38
CA VAL A 110 15.88 4.55 -23.38
C VAL A 110 16.22 3.12 -23.71
N GLU A 111 15.96 2.66 -24.94
CA GLU A 111 16.17 1.29 -25.39
C GLU A 111 17.62 0.81 -25.18
N ALA A 112 18.59 1.64 -25.55
CA ALA A 112 20.01 1.33 -25.40
C ALA A 112 20.48 1.26 -23.92
N ASN A 113 19.72 1.84 -22.98
CA ASN A 113 20.07 1.87 -21.56
C ASN A 113 19.21 0.92 -20.69
N LEU A 114 18.36 0.07 -21.27
CA LEU A 114 17.59 -0.92 -20.51
C LEU A 114 18.46 -1.90 -19.73
N ARG A 115 19.64 -2.24 -20.27
CA ARG A 115 20.61 -3.12 -19.58
C ARG A 115 21.15 -2.50 -18.31
N LEU A 116 21.31 -1.18 -18.24
CA LEU A 116 21.67 -0.46 -17.01
C LEU A 116 20.60 -0.66 -15.93
N VAL A 117 19.32 -0.53 -16.30
CA VAL A 117 18.21 -0.74 -15.35
C VAL A 117 18.25 -2.14 -14.75
N VAL A 118 18.45 -3.18 -15.60
CA VAL A 118 18.54 -4.57 -15.15
C VAL A 118 19.68 -4.77 -14.15
N SER A 119 20.86 -4.18 -14.41
CA SER A 119 22.02 -4.29 -13.51
C SER A 119 21.76 -3.66 -12.13
N ILE A 120 21.00 -2.56 -12.10
CA ILE A 120 20.58 -1.89 -10.86
C ILE A 120 19.50 -2.72 -10.15
N ALA A 121 18.44 -3.13 -10.87
CA ALA A 121 17.31 -3.85 -10.31
C ALA A 121 17.71 -5.19 -9.66
N LYS A 122 18.72 -5.86 -10.20
CA LYS A 122 19.26 -7.13 -9.65
C LYS A 122 19.64 -7.02 -8.17
N ARG A 123 20.11 -5.86 -7.70
CA ARG A 123 20.49 -5.62 -6.30
C ARG A 123 19.31 -5.46 -5.35
N TYR A 124 18.10 -5.31 -5.89
CA TYR A 124 16.88 -5.11 -5.10
C TYR A 124 15.95 -6.34 -5.10
N THR A 125 16.39 -7.45 -5.68
CA THR A 125 15.64 -8.73 -5.67
C THR A 125 15.45 -9.26 -4.24
N GLY A 126 14.36 -10.02 -4.03
CA GLY A 126 14.07 -10.63 -2.72
C GLY A 126 13.53 -9.66 -1.67
N ARG A 127 13.11 -8.45 -2.05
CA ARG A 127 12.58 -7.44 -1.13
C ARG A 127 11.05 -7.26 -1.19
N GLY A 128 10.32 -8.26 -1.69
CA GLY A 128 8.85 -8.25 -1.72
C GLY A 128 8.22 -7.85 -3.05
N MET A 129 9.04 -7.61 -4.09
CA MET A 129 8.57 -7.40 -5.47
C MET A 129 9.22 -8.40 -6.41
N SER A 130 8.53 -8.75 -7.51
CA SER A 130 9.09 -9.59 -8.55
C SER A 130 10.23 -8.88 -9.30
N PHE A 131 11.16 -9.63 -9.87
CA PHE A 131 12.29 -9.04 -10.61
C PHE A 131 11.83 -8.20 -11.81
N LEU A 132 10.82 -8.67 -12.56
CA LEU A 132 10.30 -7.92 -13.70
C LEU A 132 9.59 -6.64 -13.27
N ASP A 133 8.88 -6.64 -12.15
CA ASP A 133 8.25 -5.41 -11.63
C ASP A 133 9.32 -4.38 -11.23
N LEU A 134 10.40 -4.83 -10.57
CA LEU A 134 11.53 -3.95 -10.25
C LEU A 134 12.17 -3.34 -11.50
N VAL A 135 12.33 -4.14 -12.56
CA VAL A 135 12.86 -3.67 -13.84
C VAL A 135 11.91 -2.64 -14.48
N GLN A 136 10.59 -2.90 -14.48
CA GLN A 136 9.62 -1.96 -15.08
C GLN A 136 9.55 -0.65 -14.31
N GLU A 137 9.57 -0.69 -12.98
CA GLU A 137 9.65 0.52 -12.17
C GLU A 137 10.97 1.29 -12.41
N GLY A 138 12.07 0.56 -12.58
CA GLY A 138 13.35 1.12 -12.99
C GLY A 138 13.31 1.76 -14.38
N ASN A 139 12.62 1.14 -15.35
CA ASN A 139 12.40 1.69 -16.68
C ASN A 139 11.62 2.99 -16.66
N LEU A 140 10.60 3.10 -15.77
CA LEU A 140 9.89 4.36 -15.55
C LEU A 140 10.85 5.45 -15.02
N GLY A 141 11.77 5.09 -14.14
CA GLY A 141 12.85 5.97 -13.67
C GLY A 141 13.78 6.39 -14.79
N LEU A 142 14.21 5.46 -15.65
CA LEU A 142 15.05 5.74 -16.82
C LEU A 142 14.37 6.69 -17.81
N MET A 143 13.09 6.49 -18.11
CA MET A 143 12.34 7.39 -19.00
C MET A 143 12.30 8.82 -18.44
N LYS A 144 12.05 8.98 -17.14
CA LYS A 144 12.13 10.30 -16.48
C LYS A 144 13.54 10.90 -16.54
N ALA A 145 14.57 10.07 -16.39
CA ALA A 145 15.95 10.51 -16.51
C ALA A 145 16.24 11.02 -17.92
N VAL A 146 15.89 10.26 -18.95
CA VAL A 146 16.08 10.66 -20.35
C VAL A 146 15.32 11.96 -20.65
N GLU A 147 14.06 12.09 -20.20
CA GLU A 147 13.25 13.31 -20.37
C GLU A 147 13.97 14.57 -19.86
N LYS A 148 14.63 14.46 -18.69
CA LYS A 148 15.26 15.59 -17.99
C LYS A 148 16.76 15.73 -18.24
N PHE A 149 17.36 14.82 -19.00
CA PHE A 149 18.79 14.83 -19.27
C PHE A 149 19.23 16.03 -20.12
N ASP A 150 20.25 16.69 -19.63
CA ASP A 150 20.90 17.83 -20.30
C ASP A 150 22.32 17.45 -20.71
N TYR A 151 22.53 17.28 -22.03
CA TYR A 151 23.82 16.90 -22.61
C TYR A 151 24.88 18.03 -22.51
N ALA A 152 24.46 19.30 -22.40
CA ALA A 152 25.37 20.43 -22.31
C ALA A 152 26.24 20.41 -21.04
N LYS A 153 25.83 19.65 -20.02
CA LYS A 153 26.61 19.52 -18.77
C LYS A 153 27.82 18.60 -18.88
N GLY A 154 27.99 17.87 -19.98
CA GLY A 154 29.15 17.03 -20.24
C GLY A 154 29.24 15.72 -19.46
N TYR A 155 28.19 15.35 -18.66
CA TYR A 155 28.12 14.07 -17.94
C TYR A 155 27.49 13.00 -18.82
N ARG A 156 27.86 11.73 -18.55
CA ARG A 156 27.23 10.56 -19.16
C ARG A 156 25.80 10.39 -18.67
N LEU A 157 24.91 9.95 -19.58
CA LEU A 157 23.52 9.63 -19.21
C LEU A 157 23.46 8.58 -18.11
N SER A 158 24.32 7.56 -18.16
CA SER A 158 24.37 6.49 -17.16
C SER A 158 24.54 7.00 -15.73
N THR A 159 25.41 8.00 -15.51
CA THR A 159 25.64 8.62 -14.20
C THR A 159 24.38 9.30 -13.67
N TYR A 160 23.68 10.04 -14.54
CA TYR A 160 22.45 10.73 -14.19
C TYR A 160 21.25 9.76 -14.02
N ALA A 161 21.11 8.81 -14.95
CA ALA A 161 20.01 7.85 -14.95
C ALA A 161 20.06 6.90 -13.77
N THR A 162 21.25 6.51 -13.31
CA THR A 162 21.41 5.62 -12.11
C THR A 162 20.65 6.14 -10.90
N TRP A 163 20.72 7.45 -10.64
CA TRP A 163 20.00 8.06 -9.52
C TRP A 163 18.47 7.93 -9.69
N TRP A 164 17.95 8.25 -10.88
CA TRP A 164 16.51 8.16 -11.16
C TRP A 164 15.97 6.72 -11.09
N VAL A 165 16.74 5.78 -11.62
CA VAL A 165 16.40 4.36 -11.57
C VAL A 165 16.36 3.87 -10.13
N LYS A 166 17.40 4.14 -9.32
CA LYS A 166 17.44 3.79 -7.90
C LYS A 166 16.26 4.41 -7.15
N GLN A 167 16.00 5.69 -7.37
CA GLN A 167 14.88 6.40 -6.72
C GLN A 167 13.53 5.77 -7.06
N SER A 168 13.28 5.47 -8.35
CA SER A 168 12.03 4.85 -8.79
C SER A 168 11.85 3.47 -8.15
N ILE A 169 12.88 2.62 -8.18
CA ILE A 169 12.85 1.27 -7.58
C ILE A 169 12.64 1.34 -6.06
N THR A 170 13.37 2.22 -5.35
CA THR A 170 13.25 2.32 -3.89
C THR A 170 11.87 2.82 -3.49
N ARG A 171 11.31 3.78 -4.22
CA ARG A 171 9.97 4.30 -3.98
C ARG A 171 8.90 3.24 -4.24
N SER A 172 8.99 2.50 -5.35
CA SER A 172 8.03 1.43 -5.66
C SER A 172 8.10 0.30 -4.63
N LEU A 173 9.30 -0.06 -4.16
CA LEU A 173 9.45 -1.01 -3.05
C LEU A 173 8.75 -0.52 -1.76
N ALA A 174 8.89 0.76 -1.41
CA ALA A 174 8.21 1.29 -0.24
C ALA A 174 6.67 1.27 -0.40
N ASP A 175 6.18 1.50 -1.61
CA ASP A 175 4.76 1.64 -1.91
C ASP A 175 4.03 0.31 -2.18
N GLN A 176 4.71 -0.70 -2.73
CA GLN A 176 4.06 -1.89 -3.31
C GLN A 176 4.56 -3.23 -2.73
N SER A 177 5.69 -3.26 -2.00
CA SER A 177 6.30 -4.52 -1.54
C SER A 177 5.50 -5.26 -0.46
N ARG A 178 4.54 -4.59 0.21
CA ARG A 178 3.80 -5.14 1.34
C ARG A 178 2.32 -5.29 1.03
N THR A 179 1.73 -6.38 1.51
CA THR A 179 0.27 -6.61 1.43
C THR A 179 -0.50 -5.48 2.13
N ILE A 180 -0.04 -5.07 3.31
CA ILE A 180 -0.57 -3.90 4.02
C ILE A 180 0.42 -2.76 3.78
N ARG A 181 0.03 -1.80 2.92
CA ARG A 181 0.85 -0.66 2.56
C ARG A 181 1.19 0.20 3.77
N LEU A 182 2.47 0.53 3.91
CA LEU A 182 2.96 1.51 4.89
C LEU A 182 3.35 2.82 4.18
N PRO A 183 3.14 3.99 4.82
CA PRO A 183 3.68 5.26 4.30
C PRO A 183 5.21 5.21 4.17
N VAL A 184 5.76 5.91 3.17
CA VAL A 184 7.20 5.88 2.85
C VAL A 184 8.07 6.22 4.06
N HIS A 185 7.72 7.28 4.80
CA HIS A 185 8.46 7.69 6.01
C HIS A 185 8.50 6.61 7.12
N MET A 186 7.47 5.75 7.19
CA MET A 186 7.45 4.62 8.12
C MET A 186 8.41 3.52 7.67
N VAL A 187 8.42 3.22 6.35
CA VAL A 187 9.36 2.25 5.76
C VAL A 187 10.80 2.70 5.96
N GLU A 188 11.10 3.98 5.76
CA GLU A 188 12.43 4.57 6.03
C GLU A 188 12.84 4.45 7.49
N ALA A 189 11.93 4.80 8.41
CA ALA A 189 12.19 4.67 9.84
C ALA A 189 12.48 3.21 10.24
N VAL A 190 11.71 2.25 9.71
CA VAL A 190 11.93 0.81 9.94
C VAL A 190 13.29 0.37 9.37
N ASN A 191 13.64 0.82 8.15
CA ASN A 191 14.93 0.51 7.55
C ASN A 191 16.10 1.10 8.35
N LYS A 192 15.96 2.32 8.87
CA LYS A 192 16.94 2.94 9.76
C LYS A 192 17.13 2.12 11.04
N ILE A 193 16.04 1.66 11.66
CA ILE A 193 16.07 0.79 12.83
C ILE A 193 16.79 -0.53 12.52
N ARG A 194 16.42 -1.19 11.41
CA ARG A 194 17.05 -2.47 10.99
C ARG A 194 18.56 -2.32 10.72
N ARG A 195 18.99 -1.21 10.13
CA ARG A 195 20.42 -0.90 9.92
C ARG A 195 21.14 -0.71 11.25
N ALA A 196 20.59 0.10 12.15
CA ALA A 196 21.16 0.30 13.48
C ALA A 196 21.27 -1.02 14.26
N GLN A 197 20.25 -1.86 14.22
CA GLN A 197 20.28 -3.19 14.84
C GLN A 197 21.44 -4.05 14.31
N ARG A 198 21.61 -4.12 12.97
CA ARG A 198 22.72 -4.88 12.38
C ARG A 198 24.10 -4.31 12.77
N SER A 199 24.26 -2.99 12.67
CA SER A 199 25.51 -2.31 13.03
C SER A 199 25.88 -2.56 14.49
N LEU A 200 24.91 -2.42 15.41
CA LEU A 200 25.10 -2.67 16.83
C LEU A 200 25.36 -4.16 17.13
N SER A 201 24.67 -5.06 16.47
CA SER A 201 24.88 -6.51 16.62
C SER A 201 26.32 -6.91 16.24
N VAL A 202 26.87 -6.33 15.16
CA VAL A 202 28.26 -6.54 14.76
C VAL A 202 29.22 -5.93 15.78
N LYS A 203 28.96 -4.70 16.27
CA LYS A 203 29.82 -4.01 17.25
C LYS A 203 29.82 -4.70 18.61
N LEU A 204 28.66 -5.17 19.08
CA LEU A 204 28.49 -5.73 20.42
C LEU A 204 28.71 -7.25 20.48
N GLY A 205 28.69 -7.95 19.34
CA GLY A 205 28.74 -9.40 19.27
C GLY A 205 27.51 -10.12 19.88
N ARG A 206 26.42 -9.38 20.12
CA ARG A 206 25.13 -9.86 20.63
C ARG A 206 23.97 -9.07 20.03
N GLU A 207 22.77 -9.55 20.19
CA GLU A 207 21.60 -8.75 19.83
C GLU A 207 21.51 -7.49 20.71
N PRO A 208 21.32 -6.30 20.09
CA PRO A 208 21.18 -5.05 20.81
C PRO A 208 19.82 -4.96 21.52
N SER A 209 19.78 -4.31 22.68
CA SER A 209 18.52 -4.01 23.35
C SER A 209 17.74 -2.92 22.62
N MET A 210 16.41 -2.85 22.87
CA MET A 210 15.57 -1.80 22.29
C MET A 210 16.03 -0.39 22.66
N GLU A 211 16.61 -0.22 23.84
CA GLU A 211 17.12 1.05 24.35
C GLU A 211 18.39 1.46 23.60
N GLU A 212 19.33 0.53 23.39
CA GLU A 212 20.56 0.76 22.61
C GLU A 212 20.23 1.15 21.15
N VAL A 213 19.24 0.48 20.55
CA VAL A 213 18.79 0.84 19.19
C VAL A 213 18.12 2.22 19.18
N ALA A 214 17.31 2.54 20.19
CA ALA A 214 16.63 3.82 20.30
C ALA A 214 17.62 4.99 20.42
N GLU A 215 18.70 4.82 21.18
CA GLU A 215 19.80 5.78 21.29
C GLU A 215 20.52 5.99 19.95
N GLU A 216 20.90 4.90 19.25
CA GLU A 216 21.61 4.97 17.96
C GLU A 216 20.76 5.66 16.87
N VAL A 217 19.45 5.38 16.84
CA VAL A 217 18.52 5.98 15.86
C VAL A 217 18.05 7.39 16.26
N ASN A 218 18.33 7.80 17.51
CA ASN A 218 17.87 9.05 18.12
C ASN A 218 16.33 9.16 18.17
N MET A 219 15.68 8.08 18.63
CA MET A 219 14.22 7.98 18.80
C MET A 219 13.88 7.50 20.21
N SER A 220 12.64 7.73 20.67
CA SER A 220 12.19 7.15 21.92
C SER A 220 11.98 5.64 21.79
N GLY A 221 12.33 4.86 22.83
CA GLY A 221 12.14 3.39 22.83
C GLY A 221 10.70 2.97 22.55
N LYS A 222 9.71 3.74 23.04
CA LYS A 222 8.29 3.52 22.74
C LYS A 222 8.00 3.63 21.24
N ARG A 223 8.58 4.64 20.57
CA ARG A 223 8.40 4.84 19.13
C ARG A 223 9.05 3.73 18.31
N VAL A 224 10.23 3.27 18.73
CA VAL A 224 10.91 2.12 18.09
C VAL A 224 10.06 0.86 18.20
N ALA A 225 9.48 0.58 19.38
CA ALA A 225 8.60 -0.58 19.58
C ALA A 225 7.34 -0.51 18.70
N GLU A 226 6.67 0.65 18.63
CA GLU A 226 5.51 0.88 17.76
C GLU A 226 5.85 0.64 16.28
N LEU A 227 7.00 1.14 15.82
CA LEU A 227 7.45 0.97 14.43
C LEU A 227 7.74 -0.49 14.10
N ILE A 228 8.41 -1.22 14.99
CA ILE A 228 8.69 -2.64 14.81
C ILE A 228 7.39 -3.44 14.78
N GLN A 229 6.45 -3.17 15.69
CA GLN A 229 5.15 -3.84 15.71
C GLN A 229 4.35 -3.57 14.43
N ALA A 230 4.32 -2.32 13.95
CA ALA A 230 3.64 -1.95 12.70
C ALA A 230 4.32 -2.54 11.44
N SER A 231 5.62 -2.88 11.54
CA SER A 231 6.39 -3.45 10.43
C SER A 231 6.30 -4.97 10.30
N GLY A 232 5.49 -5.64 11.11
CA GLY A 232 5.27 -7.08 11.03
C GLY A 232 4.79 -7.51 9.65
N ASP A 233 5.25 -8.66 9.19
CA ASP A 233 4.81 -9.24 7.92
C ASP A 233 3.55 -10.08 8.16
N THR A 234 2.66 -10.12 7.14
CA THR A 234 1.46 -10.96 7.17
C THR A 234 1.84 -12.43 6.98
N VAL A 235 1.12 -13.33 7.67
CA VAL A 235 1.27 -14.77 7.53
C VAL A 235 0.15 -15.30 6.64
N SER A 236 0.45 -16.27 5.76
CA SER A 236 -0.57 -16.89 4.92
C SER A 236 -1.53 -17.74 5.75
N LEU A 237 -2.82 -17.65 5.46
CA LEU A 237 -3.84 -18.51 6.07
C LEU A 237 -3.71 -19.97 5.60
N GLU A 238 -3.04 -20.22 4.48
CA GLU A 238 -2.78 -21.56 3.96
C GLU A 238 -1.53 -22.20 4.58
N THR A 239 -0.87 -21.52 5.54
CA THR A 239 0.28 -22.10 6.24
C THR A 239 -0.15 -23.34 6.99
N PRO A 240 0.49 -24.52 6.74
CA PRO A 240 0.13 -25.75 7.45
C PRO A 240 0.47 -25.62 8.95
N VAL A 241 -0.41 -26.14 9.80
CA VAL A 241 -0.27 -26.13 11.25
C VAL A 241 -0.22 -27.57 11.75
N GLY A 242 0.89 -27.94 12.38
CA GLY A 242 1.13 -29.30 12.91
C GLY A 242 1.82 -30.24 11.93
N ASP A 243 2.04 -31.48 12.38
CA ASP A 243 2.76 -32.52 11.60
C ASP A 243 1.80 -33.36 10.71
N GLU A 244 0.48 -33.17 10.84
CA GLU A 244 -0.53 -33.90 10.05
C GLU A 244 -0.95 -33.09 8.83
N GLU A 245 -0.90 -33.73 7.65
CA GLU A 245 -1.38 -33.18 6.40
C GLU A 245 -2.91 -32.92 6.49
N GLY A 246 -3.31 -31.66 6.50
CA GLY A 246 -4.72 -31.30 6.34
C GLY A 246 -5.24 -30.11 7.12
N SER A 247 -4.49 -29.55 8.10
CA SER A 247 -4.93 -28.37 8.84
C SER A 247 -4.13 -27.13 8.46
N ASN A 248 -4.82 -26.07 8.08
CA ASN A 248 -4.23 -24.77 7.76
C ASN A 248 -4.50 -23.76 8.87
N LEU A 249 -3.68 -22.72 8.98
CA LEU A 249 -3.86 -21.64 9.95
C LEU A 249 -5.26 -21.00 9.84
N GLY A 250 -5.81 -20.93 8.63
CA GLY A 250 -7.15 -20.39 8.38
C GLY A 250 -8.28 -21.15 9.08
N ASP A 251 -8.12 -22.46 9.32
CA ASP A 251 -9.13 -23.30 9.97
C ASP A 251 -9.29 -22.97 11.47
N PHE A 252 -8.29 -22.32 12.05
CA PHE A 252 -8.29 -21.91 13.46
C PHE A 252 -8.76 -20.47 13.70
N VAL A 253 -9.02 -19.71 12.62
CA VAL A 253 -9.49 -18.32 12.74
C VAL A 253 -10.99 -18.32 12.94
N ALA A 254 -11.43 -17.89 14.12
CA ALA A 254 -12.85 -17.77 14.44
C ALA A 254 -13.52 -16.63 13.64
N ASP A 255 -14.79 -16.83 13.29
CA ASP A 255 -15.62 -15.79 12.66
C ASP A 255 -16.30 -14.93 13.75
N ASP A 256 -15.62 -13.88 14.18
CA ASP A 256 -16.14 -12.94 15.18
C ASP A 256 -17.15 -11.92 14.58
N ALA A 257 -17.23 -11.83 13.25
CA ALA A 257 -18.13 -10.88 12.59
C ALA A 257 -19.58 -11.35 12.56
N ASN A 258 -19.81 -12.65 12.57
CA ASN A 258 -21.12 -13.25 12.59
C ASN A 258 -21.51 -13.65 14.02
N ALA A 259 -22.68 -13.20 14.47
CA ALA A 259 -23.27 -13.66 15.71
C ALA A 259 -23.37 -15.19 15.71
N SER A 260 -23.13 -15.82 16.86
CA SER A 260 -23.25 -17.26 17.03
C SER A 260 -24.66 -17.75 16.65
N THR A 261 -24.80 -19.06 16.38
CA THR A 261 -26.14 -19.64 16.12
C THR A 261 -27.06 -19.49 17.32
N GLU A 262 -26.50 -19.48 18.51
CA GLU A 262 -27.20 -19.25 19.76
C GLU A 262 -27.74 -17.83 19.87
N ASP A 263 -26.90 -16.81 19.63
CA ASP A 263 -27.31 -15.40 19.63
C ASP A 263 -28.38 -15.11 18.56
N LYS A 264 -28.25 -15.73 17.37
CA LYS A 264 -29.26 -15.61 16.31
C LYS A 264 -30.59 -16.23 16.70
N ALA A 265 -30.57 -17.41 17.34
CA ALA A 265 -31.78 -18.08 17.84
C ALA A 265 -32.42 -17.24 18.94
N GLU A 266 -31.67 -16.72 19.89
CA GLU A 266 -32.16 -15.85 20.95
C GLU A 266 -32.78 -14.57 20.41
N SER A 267 -32.10 -13.90 19.44
CA SER A 267 -32.62 -12.72 18.77
C SER A 267 -33.90 -12.99 18.00
N PHE A 268 -34.03 -14.18 17.39
CA PHE A 268 -35.24 -14.57 16.68
C PHE A 268 -36.40 -14.78 17.68
N LEU A 269 -36.20 -15.51 18.79
CA LEU A 269 -37.19 -15.72 19.82
C LEU A 269 -37.63 -14.41 20.47
N LEU A 270 -36.70 -13.51 20.75
CA LEU A 270 -36.98 -12.17 21.27
C LEU A 270 -37.88 -11.38 20.29
N ARG A 271 -37.59 -11.45 19.00
CA ARG A 271 -38.40 -10.78 17.98
C ARG A 271 -39.81 -11.32 17.90
N GLU A 272 -39.97 -12.65 17.97
CA GLU A 272 -41.28 -13.34 17.99
C GLU A 272 -42.11 -12.94 19.22
N GLU A 273 -41.48 -12.85 20.39
CA GLU A 273 -42.17 -12.42 21.61
C GLU A 273 -42.56 -10.94 21.59
N ILE A 274 -41.69 -10.06 21.00
CA ILE A 274 -42.04 -8.66 20.78
C ILE A 274 -43.24 -8.54 19.84
N ASP A 275 -43.27 -9.27 18.73
CA ASP A 275 -44.39 -9.28 17.78
C ASP A 275 -45.67 -9.76 18.42
N SER A 276 -45.60 -10.81 19.24
CA SER A 276 -46.75 -11.31 20.04
C SER A 276 -47.29 -10.24 21.00
N MET A 277 -46.42 -9.49 21.66
CA MET A 277 -46.82 -8.40 22.54
C MET A 277 -47.49 -7.24 21.78
N LEU A 278 -46.94 -6.89 20.62
CA LEU A 278 -47.48 -5.84 19.77
C LEU A 278 -48.86 -6.16 19.20
N GLN A 279 -49.19 -7.44 19.01
CA GLN A 279 -50.56 -7.86 18.62
C GLN A 279 -51.63 -7.49 19.66
N GLY A 280 -51.25 -7.31 20.92
CA GLY A 280 -52.16 -6.85 21.97
C GLY A 280 -52.42 -5.34 21.99
N LEU A 281 -51.89 -4.57 21.05
CA LEU A 281 -52.13 -3.14 20.91
C LEU A 281 -53.17 -2.86 19.79
N ASN A 282 -53.77 -1.65 19.83
CA ASN A 282 -54.56 -1.20 18.71
C ASN A 282 -53.71 -1.06 17.44
N PRO A 283 -54.26 -1.29 16.23
CA PRO A 283 -53.47 -1.23 14.98
C PRO A 283 -52.64 0.06 14.83
N ARG A 284 -53.23 1.20 15.19
CA ARG A 284 -52.53 2.49 15.14
C ARG A 284 -51.39 2.62 16.18
N GLU A 285 -51.59 2.12 17.38
CA GLU A 285 -50.59 2.11 18.43
C GLU A 285 -49.38 1.23 18.03
N ARG A 286 -49.71 0.06 17.47
CA ARG A 286 -48.72 -0.93 17.02
C ARG A 286 -47.83 -0.30 15.91
N GLU A 287 -48.44 0.30 14.88
CA GLU A 287 -47.74 0.88 13.74
C GLU A 287 -46.86 2.07 14.17
N VAL A 288 -47.33 2.91 15.10
CA VAL A 288 -46.53 3.99 15.68
C VAL A 288 -45.29 3.46 16.41
N ILE A 289 -45.43 2.38 17.21
CA ILE A 289 -44.29 1.77 17.92
C ILE A 289 -43.32 1.15 16.91
N ILE A 290 -43.78 0.39 15.93
CA ILE A 290 -42.93 -0.22 14.89
C ILE A 290 -42.08 0.83 14.18
N LEU A 291 -42.70 1.92 13.74
CA LEU A 291 -41.98 2.97 13.03
C LEU A 291 -41.07 3.78 13.94
N ARG A 292 -41.50 4.07 15.16
CA ARG A 292 -40.74 4.86 16.13
C ARG A 292 -39.45 4.19 16.54
N PHE A 293 -39.51 2.86 16.78
CA PHE A 293 -38.34 2.07 17.20
C PHE A 293 -37.64 1.36 16.04
N GLY A 294 -38.17 1.45 14.81
CA GLY A 294 -37.57 0.85 13.63
C GLY A 294 -37.55 -0.69 13.65
N LEU A 295 -38.56 -1.33 14.27
CA LEU A 295 -38.58 -2.78 14.49
C LEU A 295 -38.58 -3.61 13.19
N GLU A 296 -39.09 -3.07 12.09
CA GLU A 296 -39.08 -3.71 10.77
C GLU A 296 -37.92 -3.22 9.89
N THR A 297 -37.62 -1.92 9.94
CA THR A 297 -36.66 -1.29 9.03
C THR A 297 -35.26 -1.18 9.59
N GLY A 298 -35.05 -1.43 10.88
CA GLY A 298 -33.80 -1.21 11.59
C GLY A 298 -33.46 0.27 11.85
N HIS A 299 -34.25 1.21 11.35
CA HIS A 299 -34.03 2.65 11.49
C HIS A 299 -35.17 3.33 12.27
N PRO A 300 -34.92 3.87 13.47
CA PRO A 300 -35.92 4.56 14.26
C PRO A 300 -36.29 5.92 13.62
N LEU A 301 -37.60 6.20 13.50
CA LEU A 301 -38.11 7.49 13.05
C LEU A 301 -38.35 8.45 14.19
N THR A 302 -38.21 9.75 13.92
CA THR A 302 -38.52 10.82 14.88
C THR A 302 -40.04 10.97 15.04
N LEU A 303 -40.49 11.53 16.18
CA LEU A 303 -41.93 11.77 16.42
C LEU A 303 -42.56 12.70 15.35
N GLU A 304 -41.77 13.57 14.77
CA GLU A 304 -42.23 14.47 13.70
C GLU A 304 -42.43 13.74 12.37
N GLU A 305 -41.50 12.86 12.00
CA GLU A 305 -41.57 12.03 10.80
C GLU A 305 -42.74 11.06 10.87
N VAL A 306 -42.91 10.40 12.01
CA VAL A 306 -44.07 9.55 12.29
C VAL A 306 -45.36 10.38 12.20
N GLY A 307 -45.36 11.61 12.76
CA GLY A 307 -46.50 12.54 12.67
C GLY A 307 -46.88 12.91 11.24
N LYS A 308 -45.88 13.21 10.39
CA LYS A 308 -46.08 13.47 8.96
C LYS A 308 -46.72 12.28 8.23
N ARG A 309 -46.28 11.04 8.56
CA ARG A 309 -46.81 9.82 7.94
C ARG A 309 -48.27 9.54 8.28
N PHE A 310 -48.68 9.85 9.53
CA PHE A 310 -50.06 9.69 9.98
C PHE A 310 -50.97 10.92 9.84
N ASN A 311 -50.43 12.02 9.31
CA ASN A 311 -51.12 13.33 9.22
C ASN A 311 -51.63 13.84 10.56
N VAL A 312 -50.82 13.71 11.63
CA VAL A 312 -51.13 14.16 12.97
C VAL A 312 -49.95 14.95 13.57
N THR A 313 -50.24 15.72 14.62
CA THR A 313 -49.21 16.54 15.29
C THR A 313 -48.22 15.65 16.08
N ARG A 314 -46.95 16.13 16.20
CA ARG A 314 -45.92 15.50 16.99
C ARG A 314 -46.42 15.12 18.41
N GLU A 315 -47.16 16.02 19.05
CA GLU A 315 -47.65 15.80 20.41
C GLU A 315 -48.69 14.67 20.45
N ARG A 316 -49.50 14.52 19.40
CA ARG A 316 -50.46 13.42 19.31
C ARG A 316 -49.74 12.06 19.18
N ILE A 317 -48.67 11.99 18.40
CA ILE A 317 -47.85 10.77 18.32
C ILE A 317 -47.23 10.47 19.69
N ARG A 318 -46.70 11.45 20.43
CA ARG A 318 -46.15 11.27 21.77
C ARG A 318 -47.20 10.70 22.75
N GLN A 319 -48.47 11.18 22.65
CA GLN A 319 -49.54 10.64 23.49
C GLN A 319 -49.84 9.17 23.13
N ILE A 320 -49.88 8.80 21.86
CA ILE A 320 -50.09 7.43 21.40
C ILE A 320 -48.96 6.54 21.84
N GLU A 321 -47.70 6.96 21.65
CA GLU A 321 -46.51 6.24 22.12
C GLU A 321 -46.58 5.98 23.63
N THR A 322 -46.87 7.01 24.46
CA THR A 322 -46.96 6.91 25.91
C THR A 322 -48.07 5.95 26.31
N ALA A 323 -49.22 5.99 25.65
CA ALA A 323 -50.35 5.09 25.93
C ALA A 323 -50.01 3.62 25.55
N ALA A 324 -49.36 3.40 24.41
CA ALA A 324 -48.92 2.09 23.96
C ALA A 324 -47.88 1.50 24.90
N LEU A 325 -46.83 2.27 25.25
CA LEU A 325 -45.79 1.83 26.18
C LEU A 325 -46.38 1.48 27.59
N ARG A 326 -47.38 2.25 28.04
CA ARG A 326 -48.07 1.97 29.30
C ARG A 326 -48.84 0.62 29.27
N LYS A 327 -49.43 0.27 28.12
CA LYS A 327 -50.11 -1.03 27.92
C LYS A 327 -49.11 -2.18 27.87
N LEU A 328 -47.96 -1.98 27.24
CA LEU A 328 -46.88 -2.98 27.15
C LEU A 328 -46.20 -3.22 28.51
N ARG A 329 -46.15 -2.20 29.36
CA ARG A 329 -45.52 -2.27 30.69
C ARG A 329 -46.30 -3.17 31.70
N ASN A 330 -47.44 -3.72 31.29
CA ASN A 330 -48.24 -4.63 32.18
C ASN A 330 -47.41 -5.84 32.59
N PRO A 331 -47.31 -6.15 33.91
CA PRO A 331 -46.46 -7.22 34.44
C PRO A 331 -46.70 -8.60 33.83
N SER A 332 -47.94 -8.89 33.42
CA SER A 332 -48.30 -10.17 32.80
C SER A 332 -47.70 -10.35 31.39
N LYS A 333 -47.45 -9.24 30.70
CA LYS A 333 -46.86 -9.26 29.36
C LYS A 333 -45.33 -9.06 29.32
N SER A 334 -44.81 -8.30 30.30
CA SER A 334 -43.38 -7.99 30.36
C SER A 334 -42.53 -9.10 31.01
N LYS A 335 -43.15 -10.10 31.64
CA LYS A 335 -42.41 -11.16 32.36
C LYS A 335 -41.53 -11.97 31.39
N LYS A 336 -42.05 -12.32 30.24
CA LYS A 336 -41.35 -13.14 29.26
C LYS A 336 -40.15 -12.45 28.62
N ILE A 337 -40.22 -11.12 28.40
CA ILE A 337 -39.09 -10.34 27.87
C ILE A 337 -37.96 -10.18 28.90
N ARG A 338 -38.27 -10.25 30.19
CA ARG A 338 -37.22 -10.16 31.21
C ARG A 338 -36.23 -11.31 31.16
N ASP A 339 -36.62 -12.44 30.64
CA ASP A 339 -35.76 -13.63 30.52
C ASP A 339 -34.69 -13.41 29.41
N PHE A 340 -34.87 -12.42 28.50
CA PHE A 340 -33.92 -12.00 27.45
C PHE A 340 -33.09 -10.77 27.87
N LEU A 341 -33.26 -10.22 29.05
CA LEU A 341 -32.41 -9.11 29.52
C LEU A 341 -31.24 -9.69 30.32
N PRO A 342 -29.98 -9.22 30.03
CA PRO A 342 -28.78 -9.66 30.73
C PRO A 342 -28.84 -9.34 32.23
#